data_c279e08edb484282ce3aea7c0a278e58
#
_entry.id   c279e08edb484282ce3aea7c0a278e58
#
_cell.length_a   1.000
_cell.length_b   1.000
_cell.length_c   1.000
_cell.angle_alpha   90.00
_cell.angle_beta   90.00
_cell.angle_gamma   90.00
#
_symmetry.space_group_name_H-M   'P 1'
#
loop_
_entity.id
_entity.type
_entity.pdbx_description
1 polymer ?
#
loop_
_entity_poly.entity_id
_entity_poly.type
_entity_poly.pdbx_seq_one_letter_code
_entity_poly.pdbx_strand_id
1 'polypeptide(L)' 'MPKEPAFKQELKRLEERLQEVLDLCGRLQEENHSLRENQEHLVAEKASLVHRNEQVRTRVEHIISRLKSLEQSS' A
#
# COMPACT_ATOMS: atom_id res chain seq x y z
N MET A 1 -20.40 -53.60 2.31
CA MET A 1 -20.50 -52.58 1.27
C MET A 1 -19.50 -51.49 1.49
N PRO A 2 -18.42 -51.48 0.77
CA PRO A 2 -17.31 -50.56 1.06
C PRO A 2 -17.44 -49.18 0.47
N LYS A 3 -18.62 -48.74 0.04
CA LYS A 3 -18.77 -47.38 -0.54
C LYS A 3 -18.83 -46.26 0.49
N GLU A 4 -19.30 -46.54 1.73
CA GLU A 4 -19.38 -45.53 2.76
C GLU A 4 -18.03 -44.99 3.26
N PRO A 5 -17.02 -45.86 3.53
CA PRO A 5 -15.72 -45.35 3.97
C PRO A 5 -15.02 -44.48 2.93
N ALA A 6 -15.12 -44.85 1.66
CA ALA A 6 -14.53 -44.07 0.58
C ALA A 6 -15.22 -42.72 0.41
N PHE A 7 -16.54 -42.71 0.51
CA PHE A 7 -17.34 -41.50 0.44
C PHE A 7 -17.05 -40.55 1.60
N LYS A 8 -16.95 -41.09 2.81
CA LYS A 8 -16.58 -40.31 3.99
C LYS A 8 -15.20 -39.72 3.89
N GLN A 9 -14.23 -40.48 3.34
CA GLN A 9 -12.88 -39.99 3.14
C GLN A 9 -12.83 -38.87 2.11
N GLU A 10 -13.58 -38.97 1.04
CA GLU A 10 -13.69 -37.91 0.04
C GLU A 10 -14.34 -36.65 0.60
N LEU A 11 -15.38 -36.79 1.39
CA LEU A 11 -16.01 -35.67 2.07
C LEU A 11 -15.04 -34.99 3.03
N LYS A 12 -14.28 -35.76 3.77
CA LYS A 12 -13.30 -35.27 4.70
C LYS A 12 -12.21 -34.47 3.96
N ARG A 13 -11.73 -35.00 2.83
CA ARG A 13 -10.76 -34.28 2.00
C ARG A 13 -11.32 -32.96 1.46
N LEU A 14 -12.58 -32.99 1.06
CA LEU A 14 -13.26 -31.81 0.57
C LEU A 14 -13.38 -30.75 1.67
N GLU A 15 -13.75 -31.16 2.87
CA GLU A 15 -13.83 -30.29 4.03
C GLU A 15 -12.48 -29.67 4.37
N GLU A 16 -11.40 -30.47 4.33
CA GLU A 16 -10.05 -30.01 4.58
C GLU A 16 -9.62 -28.96 3.54
N ARG A 17 -9.90 -29.23 2.27
CA ARG A 17 -9.59 -28.28 1.20
C ARG A 17 -10.41 -27.00 1.33
N LEU A 18 -11.68 -27.15 1.68
CA LEU A 18 -12.53 -25.98 1.90
C LEU A 18 -11.99 -25.12 3.03
N GLN A 19 -11.56 -25.76 4.12
CA GLN A 19 -10.96 -25.05 5.25
C GLN A 19 -9.68 -24.32 4.84
N GLU A 20 -8.82 -24.96 4.06
CA GLU A 20 -7.60 -24.35 3.54
C GLU A 20 -7.90 -23.12 2.68
N VAL A 21 -8.91 -23.22 1.82
CA VAL A 21 -9.34 -22.11 0.97
C VAL A 21 -9.90 -20.96 1.82
N LEU A 22 -10.70 -21.28 2.82
CA LEU A 22 -11.25 -20.27 3.73
C LEU A 22 -10.14 -19.56 4.51
N ASP A 23 -9.16 -20.31 4.99
CA ASP A 23 -8.01 -19.76 5.69
C ASP A 23 -7.19 -18.85 4.77
N LEU A 24 -6.98 -19.28 3.53
CA LEU A 24 -6.28 -18.48 2.54
C LEU A 24 -7.05 -17.21 2.21
N CYS A 25 -8.37 -17.31 2.04
CA CYS A 25 -9.21 -16.13 1.81
C CYS A 25 -9.08 -15.14 2.97
N GLY A 26 -9.10 -15.63 4.21
CA GLY A 26 -8.95 -14.79 5.39
C GLY A 26 -7.61 -14.05 5.40
N ARG A 27 -6.52 -14.77 5.10
CA ARG A 27 -5.18 -14.15 5.01
C ARG A 27 -5.09 -13.13 3.89
N LEU A 28 -5.66 -13.44 2.74
CA LEU A 28 -5.67 -12.51 1.61
C LEU A 28 -6.47 -11.25 1.92
N GLN A 29 -7.56 -11.36 2.65
CA GLN A 29 -8.33 -10.21 3.09
C GLN A 29 -7.51 -9.32 4.03
N GLU A 30 -6.80 -9.92 4.98
CA GLU A 30 -5.95 -9.20 5.91
C GLU A 30 -4.79 -8.51 5.18
N GLU A 31 -4.13 -9.22 4.28
CA GLU A 31 -3.05 -8.65 3.48
C GLU A 31 -3.55 -7.51 2.60
N ASN A 32 -4.73 -7.67 2.00
CA ASN A 32 -5.33 -6.64 1.17
C ASN A 32 -5.60 -5.39 1.99
N HIS A 33 -6.14 -5.56 3.19
CA HIS A 33 -6.40 -4.45 4.12
C HIS A 33 -5.10 -3.71 4.49
N SER A 34 -4.07 -4.46 4.86
CA SER A 34 -2.76 -3.91 5.20
C SER A 34 -2.13 -3.17 4.04
N LEU A 35 -2.19 -3.74 2.84
CA LEU A 35 -1.65 -3.11 1.63
C LEU A 35 -2.39 -1.81 1.30
N ARG A 36 -3.69 -1.78 1.48
CA ARG A 36 -4.48 -0.56 1.27
C ARG A 36 -4.12 0.54 2.25
N GLU A 37 -3.96 0.19 3.52
CA GLU A 37 -3.52 1.15 4.54
C GLU A 37 -2.14 1.71 4.21
N ASN A 38 -1.20 0.84 3.83
CA ASN A 38 0.14 1.27 3.42
C ASN A 38 0.09 2.17 2.20
N GLN A 39 -0.74 1.84 1.23
CA GLN A 39 -0.90 2.64 0.02
C GLN A 39 -1.42 4.03 0.35
N GLU A 40 -2.42 4.13 1.21
CA GLU A 40 -2.95 5.42 1.66
C GLU A 40 -1.89 6.25 2.37
N HIS A 41 -1.10 5.60 3.23
CA HIS A 41 -0.01 6.25 3.94
C HIS A 41 1.06 6.78 2.97
N LEU A 42 1.44 5.97 1.98
CA LEU A 42 2.42 6.37 0.97
C LEU A 42 1.92 7.51 0.09
N VAL A 43 0.65 7.50 -0.26
CA VAL A 43 0.04 8.60 -1.02
C VAL A 43 0.09 9.89 -0.21
N ALA A 44 -0.23 9.83 1.08
CA ALA A 44 -0.18 10.99 1.97
C ALA A 44 1.26 11.50 2.15
N GLU A 45 2.23 10.60 2.33
CA GLU A 45 3.65 10.98 2.42
C GLU A 45 4.13 11.64 1.14
N LYS A 46 3.78 11.08 -0.01
CA LYS A 46 4.15 11.64 -1.30
C LYS A 46 3.59 13.06 -1.46
N ALA A 47 2.33 13.25 -1.12
CA ALA A 47 1.72 14.58 -1.18
C ALA A 47 2.44 15.57 -0.28
N SER A 48 2.80 15.16 0.93
CA SER A 48 3.55 15.98 1.86
C SER A 48 4.93 16.35 1.33
N LEU A 49 5.65 15.40 0.75
CA LEU A 49 6.96 15.62 0.15
C LEU A 49 6.91 16.55 -1.05
N VAL A 50 5.91 16.39 -1.90
CA VAL A 50 5.70 17.29 -3.05
C VAL A 50 5.45 18.72 -2.56
N HIS A 51 4.62 18.88 -1.54
CA HIS A 51 4.32 20.18 -0.96
C HIS A 51 5.57 20.84 -0.39
N ARG A 52 6.37 20.09 0.39
CA ARG A 52 7.65 20.59 0.93
C ARG A 52 8.63 20.98 -0.17
N ASN A 53 8.71 20.15 -1.20
CA ASN A 53 9.58 20.41 -2.35
C ASN A 53 9.20 21.70 -3.04
N GLU A 54 7.93 21.94 -3.25
CA GLU A 54 7.42 23.20 -3.83
C GLU A 54 7.73 24.41 -2.95
N GLN A 55 7.59 24.28 -1.64
CA GLN A 55 7.92 25.36 -0.71
C GLN A 55 9.39 25.71 -0.75
N VAL A 56 10.27 24.70 -0.71
CA VAL A 56 11.72 24.90 -0.78
C VAL A 56 12.10 25.52 -2.12
N ARG A 57 11.53 25.03 -3.20
CA ARG A 57 11.78 25.56 -4.54
C ARG A 57 11.40 27.04 -4.64
N THR A 58 10.24 27.39 -4.14
CA THR A 58 9.79 28.78 -4.12
C THR A 58 10.73 29.68 -3.32
N ARG A 59 11.19 29.21 -2.17
CA ARG A 59 12.15 29.93 -1.34
C ARG A 59 13.47 30.14 -2.06
N VAL A 60 13.99 29.10 -2.69
CA VAL A 60 15.24 29.17 -3.44
C VAL A 60 15.12 30.16 -4.59
N GLU A 61 14.04 30.09 -5.36
CA GLU A 61 13.79 31.01 -6.45
C GLU A 61 13.72 32.47 -5.97
N HIS A 62 13.08 32.67 -4.81
CA HIS A 62 13.00 34.01 -4.20
C HIS A 62 14.36 34.53 -3.77
N ILE A 63 15.19 33.69 -3.17
CA ILE A 63 16.56 34.05 -2.78
C ILE A 63 17.40 34.41 -4.02
N ILE A 64 17.30 33.60 -5.06
CA ILE A 64 18.02 33.85 -6.32
C ILE A 64 17.60 35.20 -6.92
N SER A 65 16.32 35.48 -6.93
CA SER A 65 15.76 36.73 -7.42
C SER A 65 16.28 37.93 -6.64
N ARG A 66 16.34 37.81 -5.32
CA ARG A 66 16.89 38.89 -4.45
C ARG A 66 18.38 39.12 -4.68
N LEU A 67 19.15 38.06 -4.85
CA LEU A 67 20.58 38.15 -5.15
C LEU A 67 20.82 38.85 -6.49
N LYS A 68 20.05 38.53 -7.51
CA LYS A 68 20.13 39.21 -8.81
C LYS A 68 19.79 40.68 -8.69
N SER A 69 18.79 41.04 -7.92
CA SER A 69 18.47 42.46 -7.66
C SER A 69 19.61 43.19 -7.00
N LEU A 70 20.28 42.58 -6.03
CA LEU A 70 21.43 43.18 -5.37
C LEU A 70 22.62 43.38 -6.32
N GLU A 71 22.87 42.40 -7.19
CA GLU A 71 23.92 42.53 -8.19
C GLU A 71 23.66 43.68 -9.17
N GLN A 72 22.40 43.85 -9.57
CA GLN A 72 22.02 44.91 -10.50
C GLN A 72 22.07 46.30 -9.87
N SER A 73 21.88 46.41 -8.58
CA SER A 73 21.90 47.69 -7.90
C SER A 73 23.29 48.14 -7.47
N SER A 74 24.24 47.26 -7.55
CA SER A 74 25.64 47.58 -7.25
C SER A 74 26.43 47.91 -8.51
#